data_88a6fef57aa710432354555ef8074390
#
_entry.id   88a6fef57aa710432354555ef8074390
#
_cell.length_a   1.000
_cell.length_b   1.000
_cell.length_c   1.000
_cell.angle_alpha   90.00
_cell.angle_beta   90.00
_cell.angle_gamma   90.00
#
_symmetry.space_group_name_H-M   'P 1'
#
loop_
_entity.id
_entity.type
_entity.pdbx_description
1 polymer ?
#
loop_
_entity_poly.entity_id
_entity_poly.type
_entity_poly.pdbx_seq_one_letter_code
_entity_poly.pdbx_strand_id
1 'polypeptide(L)'
;MKTNIILICCLFFYSTFTIKAQTAKYVPGEILVKLNEEYSGKKFVQDFKRSSSQLSNPVLVSKSLNIWKFSFDENKTPMKTILNNVSKNRNTQIVQVNHIITKRATTPNDAEFDRQWQYFQANDKDIDAEEAWDITTGGTTANGHEIVVAVIDDGIQFDHPDMKDNIWMNTQEIADNGIDDDGNGYIDDVKGWNTATNDDNVGDLGHGTPVSGIIGAKGNNGIGVAGVNWDVKVMAIDGGTGVEEEVIRAYSYALDNRKLYNETNGAKGAFVVATNASWGVDFGQPADAPLWCELYDTLGENGILNAGATINDDQDIDVVGDLPTACPSDFLITVTNMNQNDEKVQFAGYGKTTIDLGAHGENAFTITSGSGYGGFGGTSGATPHVTGAIALLYSAPNTSFAELAISDPEEAARRVRGYILDNVDPNTSIQDITTTGGRLNLFKSLQALMNDQTLSIDEVTSQPNDGIFLYPNPARDIITFELPNNVKITSASIYTNTGQMVEKLENNVTSINISNLANGLYIVRYQIDGINSLYHTTLLKR
;
A
#
# COMPACT_ATOMS: atom_id res chain seq x y z
N MET A 1 73.44 35.79 -2.89
CA MET A 1 72.00 35.63 -2.66
C MET A 1 71.39 35.20 -3.98
N LYS A 2 71.02 33.93 -4.13
CA LYS A 2 70.32 33.40 -5.31
C LYS A 2 68.86 33.14 -4.93
N THR A 3 67.95 33.88 -5.54
CA THR A 3 66.49 33.79 -5.30
C THR A 3 65.95 32.70 -6.22
N ASN A 4 65.49 31.60 -5.66
CA ASN A 4 64.76 30.55 -6.41
C ASN A 4 63.29 30.92 -6.49
N ILE A 5 62.80 31.14 -7.71
CA ILE A 5 61.38 31.28 -8.02
C ILE A 5 60.84 29.87 -8.26
N ILE A 6 59.94 29.41 -7.40
CA ILE A 6 59.15 28.15 -7.58
C ILE A 6 57.91 28.50 -8.37
N LEU A 7 57.85 27.97 -9.60
CA LEU A 7 56.68 28.07 -10.49
C LEU A 7 55.70 26.93 -10.13
N ILE A 8 54.57 27.26 -9.52
CA ILE A 8 53.48 26.30 -9.22
C ILE A 8 52.60 26.24 -10.48
N CYS A 9 52.71 25.13 -11.23
CA CYS A 9 51.76 24.81 -12.29
C CYS A 9 50.47 24.24 -11.67
N CYS A 10 49.40 25.04 -11.66
CA CYS A 10 48.05 24.55 -11.38
C CYS A 10 47.50 23.78 -12.60
N LEU A 11 47.53 22.47 -12.55
CA LEU A 11 46.82 21.62 -13.52
C LEU A 11 45.31 21.63 -13.17
N PHE A 12 44.54 22.38 -13.95
CA PHE A 12 43.10 22.29 -13.95
C PHE A 12 42.68 20.99 -14.67
N PHE A 13 42.22 19.99 -13.91
CA PHE A 13 41.51 18.87 -14.50
C PHE A 13 40.12 19.33 -14.91
N TYR A 14 39.92 19.57 -16.20
CA TYR A 14 38.57 19.68 -16.78
C TYR A 14 37.99 18.26 -16.86
N SER A 15 37.18 17.85 -15.87
CA SER A 15 36.29 16.71 -16.02
C SER A 15 35.12 17.12 -16.92
N THR A 16 35.18 16.70 -18.19
CA THR A 16 34.03 16.81 -19.10
C THR A 16 32.99 15.82 -18.68
N PHE A 17 31.99 16.26 -17.91
CA PHE A 17 30.75 15.53 -17.75
C PHE A 17 30.04 15.48 -19.11
N THR A 18 30.13 14.36 -19.80
CA THR A 18 29.24 14.07 -20.92
C THR A 18 27.86 13.73 -20.38
N ILE A 19 26.98 14.73 -20.33
CA ILE A 19 25.54 14.48 -20.15
C ILE A 19 25.10 13.69 -21.38
N LYS A 20 24.92 12.38 -21.25
CA LYS A 20 24.21 11.60 -22.28
C LYS A 20 22.75 12.03 -22.20
N ALA A 21 22.31 12.86 -23.11
CA ALA A 21 20.89 13.12 -23.31
C ALA A 21 20.22 11.76 -23.60
N GLN A 22 19.36 11.33 -22.70
CA GLN A 22 18.55 10.13 -22.89
C GLN A 22 17.61 10.40 -24.07
N THR A 23 17.73 9.63 -25.14
CA THR A 23 16.85 9.76 -26.31
C THR A 23 15.44 9.31 -25.91
N ALA A 24 14.46 10.17 -26.15
CA ALA A 24 13.05 9.86 -25.88
C ALA A 24 12.66 8.52 -26.52
N LYS A 25 12.04 7.63 -25.75
CA LYS A 25 11.56 6.32 -26.23
C LYS A 25 10.42 6.53 -27.23
N TYR A 26 10.36 5.73 -28.27
CA TYR A 26 9.27 5.73 -29.27
C TYR A 26 8.88 4.30 -29.64
N VAL A 27 7.68 4.13 -30.19
CA VAL A 27 7.20 2.83 -30.67
C VAL A 27 7.96 2.44 -31.94
N PRO A 28 8.75 1.34 -31.93
CA PRO A 28 9.50 0.91 -33.11
C PRO A 28 8.58 0.68 -34.30
N GLY A 29 9.01 1.17 -35.50
CA GLY A 29 8.23 0.99 -36.71
C GLY A 29 6.94 1.81 -36.82
N GLU A 30 6.73 2.82 -35.99
CA GLU A 30 5.58 3.72 -36.06
C GLU A 30 5.96 5.19 -36.21
N ILE A 31 5.25 5.91 -37.09
CA ILE A 31 5.36 7.36 -37.27
C ILE A 31 3.99 8.03 -37.26
N LEU A 32 3.95 9.27 -36.77
CA LEU A 32 2.80 10.16 -36.89
C LEU A 32 3.07 11.19 -37.97
N VAL A 33 2.10 11.38 -38.87
CA VAL A 33 2.22 12.31 -39.99
C VAL A 33 0.99 13.20 -40.07
N LYS A 34 1.19 14.50 -40.04
CA LYS A 34 0.16 15.47 -40.39
C LYS A 34 0.21 15.68 -41.89
N LEU A 35 -0.87 15.36 -42.58
CA LEU A 35 -1.03 15.53 -44.02
C LEU A 35 -1.72 16.86 -44.36
N ASN A 36 -1.57 17.32 -45.59
CA ASN A 36 -2.31 18.45 -46.12
C ASN A 36 -3.83 18.18 -46.03
N GLU A 37 -4.62 19.23 -45.93
CA GLU A 37 -6.07 19.15 -45.97
C GLU A 37 -6.55 18.35 -47.19
N GLU A 38 -7.58 17.53 -47.01
CA GLU A 38 -8.16 16.66 -48.05
C GLU A 38 -7.29 15.48 -48.53
N TYR A 39 -6.05 15.31 -48.00
CA TYR A 39 -5.19 14.19 -48.39
C TYR A 39 -5.33 13.03 -47.42
N SER A 40 -5.84 11.87 -47.88
CA SER A 40 -6.09 10.74 -47.02
C SER A 40 -4.85 9.86 -46.80
N GLY A 41 -4.74 9.24 -45.62
CA GLY A 41 -3.66 8.31 -45.30
C GLY A 41 -3.60 7.10 -46.25
N LYS A 42 -4.75 6.60 -46.71
CA LYS A 42 -4.79 5.52 -47.73
C LYS A 42 -4.14 5.94 -49.04
N LYS A 43 -4.45 7.13 -49.51
CA LYS A 43 -3.86 7.70 -50.73
C LYS A 43 -2.37 7.96 -50.54
N PHE A 44 -1.97 8.45 -49.35
CA PHE A 44 -0.59 8.69 -49.00
C PHE A 44 0.27 7.41 -49.12
N VAL A 45 -0.21 6.28 -48.55
CA VAL A 45 0.46 4.97 -48.66
C VAL A 45 0.59 4.51 -50.11
N GLN A 46 -0.46 4.69 -50.93
CA GLN A 46 -0.46 4.30 -52.35
C GLN A 46 0.60 5.11 -53.15
N ASP A 47 0.66 6.41 -52.94
CA ASP A 47 1.58 7.27 -53.62
C ASP A 47 3.03 7.07 -53.11
N PHE A 48 3.21 6.76 -51.83
CA PHE A 48 4.51 6.51 -51.20
C PHE A 48 5.13 5.16 -51.61
N LYS A 49 4.32 4.14 -51.89
CA LYS A 49 4.77 2.82 -52.38
C LYS A 49 5.52 2.91 -53.72
N ARG A 50 5.29 3.96 -54.49
CA ARG A 50 6.00 4.19 -55.78
C ARG A 50 7.43 4.67 -55.59
N SER A 51 7.86 5.03 -54.39
CA SER A 51 9.15 5.66 -54.10
C SER A 51 10.06 4.86 -53.14
N SER A 52 9.93 3.52 -53.06
CA SER A 52 10.86 2.60 -52.36
C SER A 52 10.76 2.35 -50.86
N SER A 53 9.82 2.92 -50.14
CA SER A 53 9.66 2.64 -48.69
C SER A 53 8.25 2.14 -48.42
N GLN A 54 8.15 1.03 -47.68
CA GLN A 54 6.85 0.38 -47.40
C GLN A 54 6.21 0.95 -46.13
N LEU A 55 5.40 2.01 -46.25
CA LEU A 55 4.45 2.38 -45.24
C LEU A 55 3.19 1.50 -45.34
N SER A 56 2.63 1.13 -44.22
CA SER A 56 1.42 0.28 -44.11
C SER A 56 0.50 0.80 -43.03
N ASN A 57 -0.68 0.20 -42.94
CA ASN A 57 -1.67 0.39 -41.88
C ASN A 57 -1.96 1.87 -41.53
N PRO A 58 -2.52 2.68 -42.45
CA PRO A 58 -2.89 4.05 -42.16
C PRO A 58 -4.06 4.09 -41.17
N VAL A 59 -3.82 4.62 -39.98
CA VAL A 59 -4.82 4.83 -38.93
C VAL A 59 -5.03 6.33 -38.74
N LEU A 60 -6.26 6.79 -38.84
CA LEU A 60 -6.59 8.19 -38.56
C LEU A 60 -6.54 8.45 -37.05
N VAL A 61 -5.61 9.29 -36.60
CA VAL A 61 -5.42 9.67 -35.21
C VAL A 61 -6.25 10.91 -34.85
N SER A 62 -6.25 11.91 -35.74
CA SER A 62 -7.04 13.12 -35.57
C SER A 62 -7.65 13.56 -36.87
N LYS A 63 -9.00 13.61 -36.92
CA LYS A 63 -9.75 14.07 -38.08
C LYS A 63 -9.58 15.58 -38.30
N SER A 64 -9.67 16.37 -37.24
CA SER A 64 -9.61 17.84 -37.29
C SER A 64 -8.22 18.38 -37.67
N LEU A 65 -7.15 17.64 -37.34
CA LEU A 65 -5.77 18.00 -37.65
C LEU A 65 -5.20 17.23 -38.84
N ASN A 66 -5.97 16.30 -39.41
CA ASN A 66 -5.56 15.37 -40.46
C ASN A 66 -4.24 14.63 -40.12
N ILE A 67 -4.15 14.11 -38.89
CA ILE A 67 -2.99 13.36 -38.40
C ILE A 67 -3.27 11.87 -38.56
N TRP A 68 -2.30 11.18 -39.14
CA TRP A 68 -2.32 9.75 -39.41
C TRP A 68 -1.14 9.05 -38.78
N LYS A 69 -1.37 7.84 -38.26
CA LYS A 69 -0.32 6.90 -37.86
C LYS A 69 -0.05 5.94 -39.02
N PHE A 70 1.23 5.69 -39.30
CA PHE A 70 1.66 4.70 -40.27
C PHE A 70 2.66 3.76 -39.61
N SER A 71 2.64 2.49 -40.03
CA SER A 71 3.59 1.48 -39.63
C SER A 71 4.55 1.14 -40.75
N PHE A 72 5.77 0.70 -40.40
CA PHE A 72 6.78 0.21 -41.34
C PHE A 72 7.70 -0.80 -40.63
N ASP A 73 8.46 -1.59 -41.40
CA ASP A 73 9.44 -2.54 -40.87
C ASP A 73 10.77 -1.83 -40.61
N GLU A 74 11.05 -1.54 -39.34
CA GLU A 74 12.28 -0.80 -38.95
C GLU A 74 13.55 -1.62 -39.17
N ASN A 75 13.46 -2.96 -39.22
CA ASN A 75 14.60 -3.81 -39.55
C ASN A 75 15.01 -3.68 -41.03
N LYS A 76 14.06 -3.31 -41.90
CA LYS A 76 14.33 -3.09 -43.34
C LYS A 76 14.69 -1.65 -43.66
N THR A 77 14.12 -0.70 -42.93
CA THR A 77 14.35 0.74 -43.20
C THR A 77 14.47 1.47 -41.87
N PRO A 78 15.65 1.99 -41.53
CA PRO A 78 15.85 2.72 -40.26
C PRO A 78 14.92 3.92 -40.10
N MET A 79 14.45 4.19 -38.87
CA MET A 79 13.55 5.29 -38.52
C MET A 79 13.98 6.63 -39.11
N LYS A 80 15.26 6.98 -38.99
CA LYS A 80 15.82 8.23 -39.54
C LYS A 80 15.61 8.35 -41.05
N THR A 81 15.68 7.25 -41.78
CA THR A 81 15.48 7.21 -43.24
C THR A 81 14.00 7.42 -43.57
N ILE A 82 13.08 6.76 -42.86
CA ILE A 82 11.63 6.95 -43.05
C ILE A 82 11.23 8.40 -42.77
N LEU A 83 11.67 8.97 -41.66
CA LEU A 83 11.35 10.36 -41.30
C LEU A 83 11.84 11.33 -42.40
N ASN A 84 13.08 11.16 -42.88
CA ASN A 84 13.63 12.01 -43.94
C ASN A 84 12.88 11.84 -45.29
N ASN A 85 12.46 10.62 -45.63
CA ASN A 85 11.72 10.38 -46.87
C ASN A 85 10.30 10.93 -46.80
N VAL A 86 9.62 10.75 -45.67
CA VAL A 86 8.26 11.26 -45.45
C VAL A 86 8.23 12.78 -45.35
N SER A 87 9.22 13.40 -44.69
CA SER A 87 9.30 14.87 -44.57
C SER A 87 9.49 15.58 -45.95
N LYS A 88 10.07 14.91 -46.93
CA LYS A 88 10.27 15.46 -48.30
C LYS A 88 9.02 15.30 -49.18
N ASN A 89 8.02 14.59 -48.74
CA ASN A 89 6.79 14.42 -49.52
C ASN A 89 5.95 15.72 -49.46
N ARG A 90 5.58 16.22 -50.65
CA ARG A 90 4.81 17.49 -50.77
C ARG A 90 3.48 17.54 -50.03
N ASN A 91 2.92 16.38 -49.66
CA ASN A 91 1.65 16.26 -48.95
C ASN A 91 1.86 16.11 -47.43
N THR A 92 3.10 16.10 -46.93
CA THR A 92 3.46 16.05 -45.51
C THR A 92 3.66 17.46 -44.99
N GLN A 93 2.92 17.83 -43.94
CA GLN A 93 3.18 19.06 -43.20
C GLN A 93 4.17 18.81 -42.07
N ILE A 94 3.94 17.75 -41.25
CA ILE A 94 4.79 17.38 -40.11
C ILE A 94 4.92 15.86 -40.10
N VAL A 95 6.07 15.35 -39.75
CA VAL A 95 6.32 13.94 -39.45
C VAL A 95 7.17 13.81 -38.20
N GLN A 96 6.81 12.87 -37.35
CA GLN A 96 7.55 12.55 -36.12
C GLN A 96 7.41 11.07 -35.77
N VAL A 97 8.26 10.60 -34.87
CA VAL A 97 8.09 9.28 -34.24
C VAL A 97 6.83 9.28 -33.36
N ASN A 98 6.26 8.11 -33.15
CA ASN A 98 5.22 7.90 -32.14
C ASN A 98 5.90 7.71 -30.78
N HIS A 99 6.03 8.80 -30.01
CA HIS A 99 6.69 8.75 -28.71
C HIS A 99 5.90 7.93 -27.71
N ILE A 100 6.59 7.15 -26.92
CA ILE A 100 6.02 6.52 -25.73
C ILE A 100 5.89 7.61 -24.65
N ILE A 101 4.66 7.84 -24.22
CA ILE A 101 4.36 8.75 -23.12
C ILE A 101 4.29 7.90 -21.86
N THR A 102 5.24 8.11 -20.97
CA THR A 102 5.19 7.56 -19.60
C THR A 102 4.71 8.64 -18.65
N LYS A 103 3.93 8.28 -17.66
CA LYS A 103 3.72 9.16 -16.51
C LYS A 103 5.09 9.43 -15.89
N ARG A 104 5.29 10.63 -15.36
CA ARG A 104 6.47 10.90 -14.53
C ARG A 104 6.15 10.30 -13.17
N ALA A 105 6.89 9.26 -12.78
CA ALA A 105 6.76 8.65 -11.47
C ALA A 105 7.09 9.67 -10.37
N THR A 106 6.44 9.54 -9.24
CA THR A 106 6.70 10.36 -8.05
C THR A 106 7.97 9.85 -7.38
N THR A 107 9.09 10.50 -7.69
CA THR A 107 10.39 10.20 -7.11
C THR A 107 10.67 11.16 -5.96
N PRO A 108 11.03 10.69 -4.77
CA PRO A 108 11.37 11.55 -3.64
C PRO A 108 12.68 12.32 -3.92
N ASN A 109 12.84 13.49 -3.28
CA ASN A 109 14.03 14.31 -3.44
C ASN A 109 15.14 14.01 -2.41
N ASP A 110 15.06 12.90 -1.71
CA ASP A 110 15.94 12.49 -0.63
C ASP A 110 17.33 12.18 -1.18
N ALA A 111 18.36 12.68 -0.48
CA ALA A 111 19.72 12.75 -1.00
C ALA A 111 20.38 11.39 -1.28
N GLU A 112 19.94 10.33 -0.61
CA GLU A 112 20.45 8.96 -0.73
C GLU A 112 19.45 8.01 -1.43
N PHE A 113 18.37 8.53 -2.01
CA PHE A 113 17.34 7.71 -2.68
C PHE A 113 17.91 6.83 -3.80
N ASP A 114 18.87 7.33 -4.55
CA ASP A 114 19.54 6.56 -5.63
C ASP A 114 20.18 5.24 -5.13
N ARG A 115 20.36 5.07 -3.81
CA ARG A 115 20.90 3.86 -3.19
C ARG A 115 19.82 2.87 -2.76
N GLN A 116 18.55 3.29 -2.77
CA GLN A 116 17.39 2.49 -2.37
C GLN A 116 16.90 1.62 -3.55
N TRP A 117 17.72 0.65 -3.93
CA TRP A 117 17.44 -0.27 -5.03
C TRP A 117 16.13 -1.05 -4.86
N GLN A 118 15.67 -1.21 -3.63
CA GLN A 118 14.43 -1.88 -3.29
C GLN A 118 13.17 -1.14 -3.78
N TYR A 119 13.28 0.17 -4.06
CA TYR A 119 12.17 1.03 -4.50
C TYR A 119 12.24 1.41 -5.98
N PHE A 120 13.44 1.38 -6.56
CA PHE A 120 13.64 1.69 -7.97
C PHE A 120 14.78 0.87 -8.59
N GLN A 121 14.45 0.12 -9.63
CA GLN A 121 15.40 -0.57 -10.48
C GLN A 121 15.03 -0.40 -11.96
N ALA A 122 15.99 -0.05 -12.81
CA ALA A 122 15.77 0.15 -14.25
C ALA A 122 15.32 -1.14 -15.01
N ASN A 123 15.39 -2.30 -14.39
CA ASN A 123 14.99 -3.60 -14.92
C ASN A 123 13.66 -4.11 -14.36
N ASP A 124 12.94 -3.27 -13.60
CA ASP A 124 11.60 -3.58 -13.07
C ASP A 124 11.60 -4.77 -12.07
N LYS A 125 12.66 -4.86 -11.26
CA LYS A 125 12.81 -5.90 -10.24
C LYS A 125 12.70 -5.34 -8.82
N ASP A 126 12.06 -4.21 -8.66
CA ASP A 126 11.75 -3.58 -7.38
C ASP A 126 10.29 -3.82 -6.99
N ILE A 127 9.79 -3.10 -5.99
CA ILE A 127 8.43 -3.27 -5.48
C ILE A 127 7.41 -2.30 -6.11
N ASP A 128 7.73 -1.66 -7.24
CA ASP A 128 6.91 -0.63 -7.92
C ASP A 128 6.51 0.53 -6.99
N ALA A 129 7.47 1.00 -6.18
CA ALA A 129 7.20 2.04 -5.19
C ALA A 129 6.92 3.40 -5.83
N GLU A 130 7.67 3.81 -6.86
CA GLU A 130 7.46 5.10 -7.53
C GLU A 130 6.08 5.19 -8.18
N GLU A 131 5.58 4.10 -8.77
CA GLU A 131 4.25 3.98 -9.34
C GLU A 131 3.15 4.00 -8.26
N ALA A 132 3.42 3.38 -7.11
CA ALA A 132 2.53 3.41 -5.96
C ALA A 132 2.44 4.83 -5.37
N TRP A 133 3.55 5.54 -5.27
CA TRP A 133 3.59 6.93 -4.80
C TRP A 133 2.92 7.93 -5.74
N ASP A 134 2.70 7.58 -7.02
CA ASP A 134 1.82 8.35 -7.92
C ASP A 134 0.35 8.32 -7.48
N ILE A 135 -0.05 7.35 -6.66
CA ILE A 135 -1.40 7.23 -6.09
C ILE A 135 -1.45 7.90 -4.72
N THR A 136 -0.52 7.53 -3.82
CA THR A 136 -0.42 8.08 -2.47
C THR A 136 0.99 7.90 -1.92
N THR A 137 1.46 8.86 -1.14
CA THR A 137 2.73 8.79 -0.40
C THR A 137 2.53 8.42 1.07
N GLY A 138 1.29 8.25 1.52
CA GLY A 138 0.97 7.77 2.87
C GLY A 138 0.47 8.83 3.85
N GLY A 139 0.58 8.53 5.12
CA GLY A 139 0.34 9.42 6.26
C GLY A 139 -1.08 9.35 6.83
N THR A 140 -2.10 9.64 6.06
CA THR A 140 -3.49 9.66 6.53
C THR A 140 -4.43 8.90 5.59
N THR A 141 -5.52 8.40 6.13
CA THR A 141 -6.62 7.86 5.32
C THR A 141 -7.27 8.98 4.49
N ALA A 142 -8.07 8.62 3.50
CA ALA A 142 -8.86 9.59 2.70
C ALA A 142 -9.79 10.46 3.55
N ASN A 143 -10.15 10.02 4.77
CA ASN A 143 -10.99 10.75 5.73
C ASN A 143 -10.17 11.50 6.79
N GLY A 144 -8.84 11.49 6.70
CA GLY A 144 -7.94 12.28 7.54
C GLY A 144 -7.54 11.62 8.87
N HIS A 145 -7.79 10.32 9.08
CA HIS A 145 -7.27 9.58 10.23
C HIS A 145 -5.77 9.37 10.07
N GLU A 146 -4.96 9.74 11.08
CA GLU A 146 -3.52 9.54 11.10
C GLU A 146 -3.20 8.04 11.20
N ILE A 147 -2.45 7.51 10.25
CA ILE A 147 -2.11 6.09 10.17
C ILE A 147 -0.92 5.80 11.07
N VAL A 148 -1.06 4.82 11.95
CA VAL A 148 -0.01 4.39 12.88
C VAL A 148 0.38 2.94 12.58
N VAL A 149 1.69 2.68 12.63
CA VAL A 149 2.30 1.34 12.58
C VAL A 149 3.03 1.09 13.89
N ALA A 150 2.75 -0.02 14.55
CA ALA A 150 3.48 -0.43 15.73
C ALA A 150 4.70 -1.29 15.33
N VAL A 151 5.90 -0.80 15.63
CA VAL A 151 7.15 -1.54 15.47
C VAL A 151 7.53 -2.14 16.80
N ILE A 152 7.36 -3.47 16.91
CA ILE A 152 7.76 -4.25 18.08
C ILE A 152 9.17 -4.74 17.82
N ASP A 153 10.16 -4.15 18.51
CA ASP A 153 11.58 -4.39 18.25
C ASP A 153 12.43 -4.04 19.48
N ASP A 154 13.69 -3.68 19.31
CA ASP A 154 14.61 -3.25 20.35
C ASP A 154 14.64 -1.72 20.58
N GLY A 155 13.54 -1.05 20.20
CA GLY A 155 13.39 0.40 20.28
C GLY A 155 13.77 1.14 19.00
N ILE A 156 13.72 2.47 19.03
CA ILE A 156 13.93 3.35 17.87
C ILE A 156 14.71 4.60 18.30
N GLN A 157 15.62 5.07 17.46
CA GLN A 157 16.25 6.38 17.65
C GLN A 157 15.26 7.52 17.35
N PHE A 158 14.65 8.10 18.38
CA PHE A 158 13.61 9.13 18.25
C PHE A 158 14.07 10.44 17.62
N ASP A 159 15.34 10.79 17.75
CA ASP A 159 15.92 12.04 17.23
C ASP A 159 16.64 11.88 15.88
N HIS A 160 16.53 10.70 15.24
CA HIS A 160 17.09 10.52 13.92
C HIS A 160 16.51 11.54 12.94
N PRO A 161 17.33 12.33 12.20
CA PRO A 161 16.85 13.45 11.37
C PRO A 161 15.74 13.05 10.36
N ASP A 162 15.81 11.84 9.87
CA ASP A 162 14.92 11.30 8.84
C ASP A 162 13.73 10.47 9.40
N MET A 163 13.59 10.40 10.73
CA MET A 163 12.54 9.62 11.38
C MET A 163 11.73 10.42 12.40
N LYS A 164 12.34 11.42 13.05
CA LYS A 164 11.76 12.16 14.17
C LYS A 164 10.36 12.74 13.92
N ASP A 165 10.07 13.17 12.69
CA ASP A 165 8.79 13.76 12.33
C ASP A 165 7.70 12.69 12.08
N ASN A 166 8.10 11.42 11.98
CA ASN A 166 7.24 10.26 11.77
C ASN A 166 7.13 9.36 13.02
N ILE A 167 7.73 9.75 14.13
CA ILE A 167 7.47 9.08 15.42
C ILE A 167 6.04 9.37 15.88
N TRP A 168 5.32 8.34 16.27
CA TRP A 168 4.03 8.50 16.92
C TRP A 168 4.21 9.10 18.31
N MET A 169 3.32 10.03 18.66
CA MET A 169 3.31 10.67 19.96
C MET A 169 1.92 10.57 20.54
N ASN A 170 1.81 9.99 21.75
CA ASN A 170 0.57 10.04 22.49
C ASN A 170 0.35 11.46 23.04
N THR A 171 -0.42 12.26 22.30
CA THR A 171 -0.68 13.66 22.67
C THR A 171 -1.71 13.82 23.79
N GLN A 172 -2.28 12.72 24.28
CA GLN A 172 -3.22 12.71 25.39
C GLN A 172 -2.50 12.54 26.74
N GLU A 173 -1.25 12.09 26.71
CA GLU A 173 -0.39 11.96 27.87
C GLU A 173 0.37 13.25 28.20
N ILE A 174 0.56 13.51 29.50
CA ILE A 174 1.41 14.59 30.02
C ILE A 174 2.69 13.96 30.58
N ALA A 175 3.78 14.11 29.86
CA ALA A 175 5.06 13.48 30.20
C ALA A 175 5.48 13.66 31.67
N ASP A 176 6.04 12.63 32.27
CA ASP A 176 6.68 12.62 33.60
C ASP A 176 5.74 13.03 34.76
N ASN A 177 4.42 12.90 34.64
CA ASN A 177 3.50 13.27 35.71
C ASN A 177 3.08 12.07 36.59
N GLY A 178 3.39 10.84 36.16
CA GLY A 178 3.09 9.61 36.88
C GLY A 178 1.61 9.22 36.85
N ILE A 179 0.84 9.73 35.89
CA ILE A 179 -0.59 9.51 35.74
C ILE A 179 -0.85 8.98 34.31
N ASP A 180 -1.72 8.01 34.17
CA ASP A 180 -2.33 7.59 32.92
C ASP A 180 -3.45 8.60 32.58
N ASP A 181 -3.13 9.64 31.78
CA ASP A 181 -4.04 10.77 31.51
C ASP A 181 -5.13 10.40 30.47
N ASP A 182 -4.85 9.48 29.56
CA ASP A 182 -5.79 9.07 28.54
C ASP A 182 -6.65 7.85 28.94
N GLY A 183 -6.21 7.11 29.97
CA GLY A 183 -6.91 5.96 30.52
C GLY A 183 -6.74 4.69 29.69
N ASN A 184 -5.62 4.57 28.97
CA ASN A 184 -5.29 3.40 28.14
C ASN A 184 -4.66 2.26 28.94
N GLY A 185 -4.26 2.50 30.21
CA GLY A 185 -3.63 1.54 31.11
C GLY A 185 -2.10 1.66 31.21
N TYR A 186 -1.51 2.63 30.51
CA TYR A 186 -0.06 2.84 30.42
C TYR A 186 0.28 4.25 30.89
N ILE A 187 1.13 4.37 31.91
CA ILE A 187 1.48 5.65 32.53
C ILE A 187 2.60 6.34 31.74
N ASP A 188 2.39 7.62 31.40
CA ASP A 188 3.39 8.46 30.73
C ASP A 188 3.85 7.92 29.34
N ASP A 189 3.05 7.13 28.63
CA ASP A 189 3.40 6.45 27.37
C ASP A 189 3.47 7.38 26.15
N VAL A 190 4.12 8.52 26.33
CA VAL A 190 4.18 9.62 25.33
C VAL A 190 4.79 9.19 23.99
N LYS A 191 5.78 8.28 23.99
CA LYS A 191 6.51 7.88 22.76
C LYS A 191 6.44 6.40 22.44
N GLY A 192 5.63 5.65 23.17
CA GLY A 192 5.55 4.20 23.06
C GLY A 192 5.78 3.53 24.42
N TRP A 193 6.14 2.26 24.41
CA TRP A 193 6.17 1.44 25.62
C TRP A 193 7.33 0.43 25.61
N ASN A 194 7.96 0.24 26.76
CA ASN A 194 8.92 -0.82 27.01
C ASN A 194 8.27 -1.94 27.83
N THR A 195 8.14 -3.13 27.25
CA THR A 195 7.44 -4.24 27.88
C THR A 195 8.27 -5.03 28.87
N ALA A 196 9.60 -4.93 28.79
CA ALA A 196 10.50 -5.58 29.74
C ALA A 196 10.54 -4.83 31.07
N THR A 197 10.60 -3.50 31.03
CA THR A 197 10.60 -2.63 32.23
C THR A 197 9.20 -2.20 32.63
N ASN A 198 8.23 -2.33 31.73
CA ASN A 198 6.83 -1.92 31.89
C ASN A 198 6.72 -0.42 32.24
N ASP A 199 7.37 0.39 31.42
CA ASP A 199 7.43 1.85 31.49
C ASP A 199 7.62 2.48 30.08
N ASP A 200 7.69 3.81 30.01
CA ASP A 200 7.89 4.59 28.79
C ASP A 200 9.36 4.69 28.32
N ASN A 201 10.30 4.00 28.96
CA ASN A 201 11.72 4.04 28.67
C ASN A 201 12.06 3.17 27.45
N VAL A 202 11.61 3.58 26.28
CA VAL A 202 11.91 2.91 25.01
C VAL A 202 13.34 3.20 24.58
N GLY A 203 14.12 2.15 24.38
CA GLY A 203 15.53 2.24 23.98
C GLY A 203 15.76 2.40 22.48
N ASP A 204 17.04 2.29 22.11
CA ASP A 204 17.53 2.08 20.74
C ASP A 204 18.78 1.19 20.83
N LEU A 205 18.60 -0.11 20.62
CA LEU A 205 19.72 -1.07 20.59
C LEU A 205 20.26 -1.31 19.17
N GLY A 206 19.63 -0.69 18.17
CA GLY A 206 20.17 -0.58 16.83
C GLY A 206 19.51 -1.42 15.74
N HIS A 207 18.52 -2.28 16.07
CA HIS A 207 17.79 -3.08 15.09
C HIS A 207 16.44 -2.46 14.70
N GLY A 208 15.65 -1.96 15.64
CA GLY A 208 14.35 -1.36 15.34
C GLY A 208 14.42 -0.03 14.58
N THR A 209 15.54 0.71 14.68
CA THR A 209 15.74 1.96 13.92
C THR A 209 15.75 1.72 12.40
N PRO A 210 16.58 0.84 11.81
CA PRO A 210 16.52 0.55 10.37
C PRO A 210 15.21 -0.11 9.93
N VAL A 211 14.60 -0.96 10.75
CA VAL A 211 13.27 -1.53 10.50
C VAL A 211 12.24 -0.40 10.34
N SER A 212 12.19 0.54 11.27
CA SER A 212 11.31 1.71 11.24
C SER A 212 11.57 2.61 10.03
N GLY A 213 12.85 2.74 9.62
CA GLY A 213 13.22 3.52 8.45
C GLY A 213 12.70 2.96 7.14
N ILE A 214 12.69 1.63 6.96
CA ILE A 214 12.10 0.98 5.79
C ILE A 214 10.58 1.24 5.76
N ILE A 215 9.90 1.16 6.90
CA ILE A 215 8.46 1.42 6.99
C ILE A 215 8.15 2.88 6.67
N GLY A 216 8.86 3.82 7.32
CA GLY A 216 8.42 5.20 7.39
C GLY A 216 9.49 6.26 7.61
N ALA A 217 10.71 6.10 7.05
CA ALA A 217 11.60 7.25 6.92
C ALA A 217 10.89 8.36 6.14
N LYS A 218 11.07 9.62 6.58
CA LYS A 218 10.36 10.78 6.04
C LYS A 218 10.77 11.05 4.59
N GLY A 219 9.90 10.68 3.64
CA GLY A 219 10.18 10.89 2.24
C GLY A 219 10.02 12.35 1.80
N ASN A 220 10.71 12.72 0.72
CA ASN A 220 10.64 14.02 0.06
C ASN A 220 11.00 15.21 0.96
N ASN A 221 11.90 15.01 1.93
CA ASN A 221 12.39 16.02 2.87
C ASN A 221 13.77 16.59 2.49
N GLY A 222 14.40 16.09 1.40
CA GLY A 222 15.68 16.55 0.88
C GLY A 222 16.90 16.00 1.60
N ILE A 223 16.74 15.09 2.56
CA ILE A 223 17.82 14.43 3.31
C ILE A 223 17.61 12.92 3.28
N GLY A 224 18.69 12.16 3.44
CA GLY A 224 18.68 10.72 3.64
C GLY A 224 17.87 9.91 2.65
N VAL A 225 16.87 9.19 3.14
CA VAL A 225 16.14 8.12 2.46
C VAL A 225 14.62 8.27 2.60
N ALA A 226 13.86 7.58 1.75
CA ALA A 226 12.42 7.45 1.92
C ALA A 226 12.06 6.08 2.53
N GLY A 227 11.01 6.02 3.33
CA GLY A 227 10.31 4.79 3.69
C GLY A 227 9.26 4.41 2.65
N VAL A 228 8.69 3.20 2.79
CA VAL A 228 7.55 2.77 1.94
C VAL A 228 6.38 3.75 2.05
N ASN A 229 6.14 4.27 3.24
CA ASN A 229 5.11 5.25 3.54
C ASN A 229 5.76 6.52 4.13
N TRP A 230 5.77 7.62 3.39
CA TRP A 230 6.59 8.80 3.70
C TRP A 230 6.15 9.58 4.95
N ASP A 231 4.89 9.43 5.34
CA ASP A 231 4.24 10.26 6.36
C ASP A 231 3.56 9.43 7.48
N VAL A 232 3.74 8.10 7.47
CA VAL A 232 3.16 7.22 8.51
C VAL A 232 3.76 7.54 9.87
N LYS A 233 2.97 7.36 10.92
CA LYS A 233 3.48 7.43 12.29
C LYS A 233 3.91 6.05 12.77
N VAL A 234 5.11 5.99 13.35
CA VAL A 234 5.69 4.77 13.91
C VAL A 234 5.61 4.83 15.43
N MET A 235 4.82 3.93 15.99
CA MET A 235 4.72 3.68 17.44
C MET A 235 5.84 2.72 17.83
N ALA A 236 6.73 3.16 18.68
CA ALA A 236 7.85 2.36 19.15
C ALA A 236 7.45 1.46 20.32
N ILE A 237 7.68 0.17 20.19
CA ILE A 237 7.44 -0.80 21.28
C ILE A 237 8.72 -1.61 21.47
N ASP A 238 9.37 -1.41 22.59
CA ASP A 238 10.53 -2.18 23.01
C ASP A 238 10.05 -3.48 23.69
N GLY A 239 10.14 -4.62 22.97
CA GLY A 239 9.53 -5.87 23.41
C GLY A 239 9.63 -7.04 22.43
N GLY A 240 10.50 -6.94 21.43
CA GLY A 240 10.73 -8.01 20.45
C GLY A 240 11.72 -9.08 20.88
N THR A 241 12.32 -8.95 22.06
CA THR A 241 13.34 -9.89 22.57
C THR A 241 13.07 -10.20 24.04
N GLY A 242 13.42 -11.41 24.49
CA GLY A 242 13.24 -11.79 25.89
C GLY A 242 12.35 -13.01 26.06
N VAL A 243 11.21 -12.84 26.68
CA VAL A 243 10.27 -13.93 26.97
C VAL A 243 8.89 -13.67 26.34
N GLU A 244 8.12 -14.74 26.12
CA GLU A 244 6.81 -14.66 25.47
C GLU A 244 5.82 -13.71 26.18
N GLU A 245 5.95 -13.57 27.51
CA GLU A 245 5.15 -12.61 28.29
C GLU A 245 5.35 -11.16 27.78
N GLU A 246 6.59 -10.79 27.45
CA GLU A 246 6.93 -9.45 26.94
C GLU A 246 6.37 -9.27 25.52
N VAL A 247 6.42 -10.31 24.70
CA VAL A 247 5.78 -10.34 23.36
C VAL A 247 4.27 -10.09 23.47
N ILE A 248 3.59 -10.82 24.36
CA ILE A 248 2.15 -10.64 24.58
C ILE A 248 1.83 -9.21 25.04
N ARG A 249 2.63 -8.64 25.94
CA ARG A 249 2.47 -7.24 26.36
C ARG A 249 2.66 -6.26 25.20
N ALA A 250 3.65 -6.51 24.33
CA ALA A 250 3.94 -5.64 23.18
C ALA A 250 2.76 -5.56 22.20
N TYR A 251 2.21 -6.70 21.83
CA TYR A 251 1.02 -6.72 20.99
C TYR A 251 -0.22 -6.16 21.70
N SER A 252 -0.34 -6.40 23.03
CA SER A 252 -1.44 -5.83 23.83
C SER A 252 -1.41 -4.31 23.85
N TYR A 253 -0.23 -3.69 23.95
CA TYR A 253 -0.11 -2.24 23.91
C TYR A 253 -0.64 -1.64 22.59
N ALA A 254 -0.27 -2.22 21.45
CA ALA A 254 -0.78 -1.81 20.14
C ALA A 254 -2.30 -2.01 20.03
N LEU A 255 -2.80 -3.14 20.54
CA LEU A 255 -4.21 -3.50 20.55
C LEU A 255 -5.05 -2.57 21.43
N ASP A 256 -4.59 -2.27 22.63
CA ASP A 256 -5.31 -1.43 23.58
C ASP A 256 -5.45 0.00 23.06
N ASN A 257 -4.38 0.56 22.47
CA ASN A 257 -4.43 1.85 21.79
C ASN A 257 -5.41 1.84 20.61
N ARG A 258 -5.45 0.78 19.81
CA ARG A 258 -6.41 0.67 18.71
C ARG A 258 -7.85 0.49 19.18
N LYS A 259 -8.09 -0.31 20.21
CA LYS A 259 -9.41 -0.45 20.83
C LYS A 259 -9.92 0.88 21.36
N LEU A 260 -9.09 1.60 22.11
CA LEU A 260 -9.43 2.92 22.63
C LEU A 260 -9.77 3.89 21.50
N TYR A 261 -9.03 3.84 20.39
CA TYR A 261 -9.33 4.61 19.20
C TYR A 261 -10.71 4.28 18.61
N ASN A 262 -10.99 2.99 18.44
CA ASN A 262 -12.26 2.52 17.89
C ASN A 262 -13.44 2.90 18.82
N GLU A 263 -13.31 2.70 20.13
CA GLU A 263 -14.33 2.99 21.14
C GLU A 263 -14.64 4.48 21.29
N THR A 264 -13.62 5.33 21.09
CA THR A 264 -13.74 6.78 21.23
C THR A 264 -13.97 7.52 19.90
N ASN A 265 -14.14 6.78 18.79
CA ASN A 265 -14.24 7.32 17.43
C ASN A 265 -13.06 8.26 17.10
N GLY A 266 -11.86 7.87 17.49
CA GLY A 266 -10.63 8.59 17.21
C GLY A 266 -10.29 9.73 18.17
N ALA A 267 -11.04 9.90 19.26
CA ALA A 267 -10.75 10.96 20.23
C ALA A 267 -9.56 10.63 21.15
N LYS A 268 -9.25 9.35 21.34
CA LYS A 268 -8.14 8.83 22.16
C LYS A 268 -7.53 7.59 21.48
N GLY A 269 -6.37 7.17 21.97
CA GLY A 269 -5.63 6.04 21.42
C GLY A 269 -5.00 6.32 20.06
N ALA A 270 -4.74 5.27 19.26
CA ALA A 270 -4.06 5.37 17.99
C ALA A 270 -4.72 4.51 16.90
N PHE A 271 -4.81 5.03 15.68
CA PHE A 271 -5.28 4.27 14.52
C PHE A 271 -4.18 3.33 14.02
N VAL A 272 -3.80 2.35 14.89
CA VAL A 272 -2.82 1.33 14.54
C VAL A 272 -3.43 0.40 13.50
N VAL A 273 -2.81 0.31 12.32
CA VAL A 273 -3.29 -0.51 11.20
C VAL A 273 -2.40 -1.72 10.95
N ALA A 274 -1.16 -1.68 11.44
CA ALA A 274 -0.21 -2.78 11.27
C ALA A 274 0.72 -2.92 12.47
N THR A 275 1.21 -4.15 12.70
CA THR A 275 2.39 -4.41 13.53
C THR A 275 3.51 -4.98 12.68
N ASN A 276 4.77 -4.72 13.07
CA ASN A 276 5.96 -5.32 12.49
C ASN A 276 6.71 -6.13 13.54
N ALA A 277 6.96 -7.42 13.24
CA ALA A 277 7.85 -8.28 14.01
C ALA A 277 9.00 -8.76 13.11
N SER A 278 10.17 -8.13 13.27
CA SER A 278 11.40 -8.53 12.56
C SER A 278 12.29 -9.45 13.42
N TRP A 279 11.66 -10.32 14.18
CA TRP A 279 12.25 -11.26 15.13
C TRP A 279 11.32 -12.45 15.30
N GLY A 280 11.76 -13.51 16.00
CA GLY A 280 10.93 -14.69 16.23
C GLY A 280 11.60 -15.72 17.13
N VAL A 281 11.00 -16.91 17.20
CA VAL A 281 11.56 -18.09 17.86
C VAL A 281 11.79 -19.18 16.82
N ASP A 282 13.05 -19.32 16.43
CA ASP A 282 13.49 -20.35 15.48
C ASP A 282 13.01 -21.73 15.93
N PHE A 283 12.43 -22.49 15.01
CA PHE A 283 11.86 -23.82 15.24
C PHE A 283 10.67 -23.86 16.21
N GLY A 284 10.13 -22.71 16.59
CA GLY A 284 8.95 -22.62 17.47
C GLY A 284 7.72 -23.24 16.84
N GLN A 285 6.90 -23.90 17.68
CA GLN A 285 5.67 -24.55 17.22
C GLN A 285 4.44 -23.80 17.73
N PRO A 286 3.43 -23.54 16.89
CA PRO A 286 2.19 -22.88 17.33
C PRO A 286 1.49 -23.58 18.48
N ALA A 287 1.60 -24.91 18.55
CA ALA A 287 0.99 -25.69 19.62
C ALA A 287 1.63 -25.42 21.01
N ASP A 288 2.86 -24.94 21.03
CA ASP A 288 3.58 -24.59 22.27
C ASP A 288 3.34 -23.13 22.69
N ALA A 289 2.85 -22.27 21.78
CA ALA A 289 2.57 -20.85 22.01
C ALA A 289 1.14 -20.44 21.59
N PRO A 290 0.08 -21.13 22.08
CA PRO A 290 -1.27 -20.86 21.61
C PRO A 290 -1.77 -19.46 21.97
N LEU A 291 -1.34 -18.88 23.10
CA LEU A 291 -1.71 -17.52 23.51
C LEU A 291 -1.13 -16.46 22.59
N TRP A 292 0.10 -16.66 22.15
CA TRP A 292 0.74 -15.77 21.18
C TRP A 292 0.05 -15.84 19.81
N CYS A 293 -0.17 -17.06 19.29
CA CYS A 293 -0.80 -17.21 17.97
C CYS A 293 -2.26 -16.68 17.92
N GLU A 294 -3.04 -16.83 19.00
CA GLU A 294 -4.41 -16.32 19.10
C GLU A 294 -4.48 -14.76 19.09
N LEU A 295 -3.39 -14.10 19.52
CA LEU A 295 -3.34 -12.63 19.49
C LEU A 295 -3.52 -12.07 18.09
N TYR A 296 -3.01 -12.71 17.05
CA TYR A 296 -3.11 -12.22 15.68
C TYR A 296 -4.55 -12.13 15.20
N ASP A 297 -5.40 -13.08 15.57
CA ASP A 297 -6.84 -13.03 15.27
C ASP A 297 -7.51 -11.88 16.03
N THR A 298 -7.19 -11.72 17.32
CA THR A 298 -7.72 -10.62 18.13
C THR A 298 -7.28 -9.24 17.61
N LEU A 299 -6.04 -9.11 17.15
CA LEU A 299 -5.53 -7.89 16.51
C LEU A 299 -6.29 -7.60 15.21
N GLY A 300 -6.48 -8.62 14.39
CA GLY A 300 -7.20 -8.51 13.12
C GLY A 300 -8.67 -8.13 13.27
N GLU A 301 -9.39 -8.71 14.24
CA GLU A 301 -10.76 -8.34 14.59
C GLU A 301 -10.89 -6.85 14.95
N ASN A 302 -9.80 -6.24 15.42
CA ASN A 302 -9.74 -4.80 15.71
C ASN A 302 -9.12 -3.96 14.58
N GLY A 303 -8.81 -4.58 13.43
CA GLY A 303 -8.32 -3.88 12.23
C GLY A 303 -6.81 -3.69 12.17
N ILE A 304 -6.04 -4.52 12.90
CA ILE A 304 -4.58 -4.51 12.87
C ILE A 304 -4.10 -5.74 12.10
N LEU A 305 -3.45 -5.53 10.97
CA LEU A 305 -2.80 -6.59 10.22
C LEU A 305 -1.34 -6.73 10.68
N ASN A 306 -0.80 -7.94 10.70
CA ASN A 306 0.51 -8.19 11.28
C ASN A 306 1.48 -8.70 10.21
N ALA A 307 2.73 -8.24 10.23
CA ALA A 307 3.78 -8.76 9.37
C ALA A 307 4.88 -9.42 10.22
N GLY A 308 5.25 -10.65 9.87
CA GLY A 308 6.22 -11.45 10.59
C GLY A 308 7.38 -11.91 9.70
N ALA A 309 8.62 -11.73 10.19
CA ALA A 309 9.83 -12.24 9.56
C ALA A 309 9.99 -13.74 9.84
N THR A 310 10.39 -14.51 8.83
CA THR A 310 10.79 -15.90 9.04
C THR A 310 12.28 -16.00 9.44
N ILE A 311 12.70 -17.19 9.87
CA ILE A 311 14.07 -17.49 10.28
C ILE A 311 15.11 -17.07 9.23
N ASN A 312 16.28 -16.61 9.68
CA ASN A 312 17.43 -16.30 8.82
C ASN A 312 18.30 -17.55 8.55
N ASP A 313 17.67 -18.64 8.12
CA ASP A 313 18.31 -19.89 7.69
C ASP A 313 17.50 -20.54 6.55
N ASP A 314 18.13 -21.39 5.75
CA ASP A 314 17.48 -22.08 4.61
C ASP A 314 16.65 -23.28 5.11
N GLN A 315 15.54 -22.98 5.77
CA GLN A 315 14.66 -23.98 6.41
C GLN A 315 13.27 -23.99 5.79
N ASP A 316 12.69 -25.16 5.69
CA ASP A 316 11.29 -25.38 5.34
C ASP A 316 10.42 -25.26 6.60
N ILE A 317 9.75 -24.13 6.75
CA ILE A 317 8.94 -23.81 7.94
C ILE A 317 7.74 -24.72 8.07
N ASP A 318 7.20 -25.23 6.96
CA ASP A 318 6.13 -26.23 6.98
C ASP A 318 6.56 -27.52 7.73
N VAL A 319 7.87 -27.75 7.85
CA VAL A 319 8.45 -28.96 8.47
C VAL A 319 9.02 -28.67 9.86
N VAL A 320 9.77 -27.55 9.99
CA VAL A 320 10.54 -27.31 11.22
C VAL A 320 9.84 -26.39 12.21
N GLY A 321 8.86 -25.59 11.75
CA GLY A 321 8.23 -24.54 12.55
C GLY A 321 9.09 -23.28 12.65
N ASP A 322 8.46 -22.20 13.04
CA ASP A 322 9.06 -20.87 13.30
C ASP A 322 7.97 -19.95 13.87
N LEU A 323 8.20 -19.26 14.95
CA LEU A 323 7.24 -18.26 15.45
C LEU A 323 7.78 -16.85 15.18
N PRO A 324 6.93 -15.93 14.67
CA PRO A 324 5.47 -16.07 14.52
C PRO A 324 4.99 -16.73 13.22
N THR A 325 5.86 -16.99 12.25
CA THR A 325 5.44 -17.30 10.86
C THR A 325 4.69 -18.61 10.69
N ALA A 326 4.79 -19.54 11.64
CA ALA A 326 3.98 -20.77 11.65
C ALA A 326 2.60 -20.59 12.33
N CYS A 327 2.29 -19.44 12.95
CA CYS A 327 0.98 -19.19 13.56
C CYS A 327 -0.13 -19.16 12.50
N PRO A 328 -1.20 -19.97 12.65
CA PRO A 328 -2.27 -20.01 11.67
C PRO A 328 -3.27 -18.86 11.89
N SER A 329 -3.05 -17.71 11.28
CA SER A 329 -3.97 -16.57 11.36
C SER A 329 -4.13 -15.90 10.00
N ASP A 330 -5.37 -15.56 9.65
CA ASP A 330 -5.69 -14.76 8.46
C ASP A 330 -5.27 -13.28 8.60
N PHE A 331 -4.75 -12.87 9.75
CA PHE A 331 -4.30 -11.51 10.01
C PHE A 331 -2.78 -11.40 10.23
N LEU A 332 -2.05 -12.44 9.86
CA LEU A 332 -0.60 -12.45 9.80
C LEU A 332 -0.16 -12.61 8.34
N ILE A 333 0.73 -11.75 7.88
CA ILE A 333 1.44 -11.89 6.59
C ILE A 333 2.88 -12.27 6.88
N THR A 334 3.32 -13.39 6.34
CA THR A 334 4.62 -13.99 6.63
C THR A 334 5.58 -13.79 5.46
N VAL A 335 6.82 -13.37 5.76
CA VAL A 335 7.70 -12.78 4.78
C VAL A 335 9.04 -13.49 4.70
N THR A 336 9.43 -13.93 3.48
CA THR A 336 10.78 -14.37 3.17
C THR A 336 11.62 -13.29 2.49
N ASN A 337 12.95 -13.43 2.52
CA ASN A 337 13.88 -12.42 2.03
C ASN A 337 14.30 -12.63 0.57
N MET A 338 14.30 -11.52 -0.19
CA MET A 338 14.71 -11.46 -1.59
C MET A 338 15.87 -10.49 -1.79
N ASN A 339 16.75 -10.79 -2.75
CA ASN A 339 17.87 -9.94 -3.13
C ASN A 339 17.53 -9.00 -4.30
N GLN A 340 18.47 -8.10 -4.65
CA GLN A 340 18.29 -7.16 -5.76
C GLN A 340 18.24 -7.80 -7.16
N ASN A 341 18.56 -9.10 -7.29
CA ASN A 341 18.41 -9.83 -8.54
C ASN A 341 17.03 -10.47 -8.68
N ASP A 342 16.14 -10.21 -7.69
CA ASP A 342 14.82 -10.81 -7.58
C ASP A 342 14.87 -12.34 -7.37
N GLU A 343 15.80 -12.78 -6.52
CA GLU A 343 16.00 -14.17 -6.13
C GLU A 343 15.85 -14.32 -4.61
N LYS A 344 15.30 -15.45 -4.14
CA LYS A 344 15.27 -15.77 -2.71
C LYS A 344 16.70 -15.79 -2.15
N VAL A 345 16.90 -15.14 -1.03
CA VAL A 345 18.18 -15.22 -0.31
C VAL A 345 18.37 -16.63 0.26
N GLN A 346 19.56 -17.18 0.11
CA GLN A 346 19.86 -18.54 0.60
C GLN A 346 19.58 -18.69 2.10
N PHE A 347 19.94 -17.68 2.90
CA PHE A 347 19.70 -17.65 4.35
C PHE A 347 18.38 -16.96 4.67
N ALA A 348 17.27 -17.56 4.23
CA ALA A 348 15.91 -17.13 4.58
C ALA A 348 14.99 -18.35 4.55
N GLY A 349 14.14 -18.48 5.55
CA GLY A 349 13.13 -19.52 5.65
C GLY A 349 12.14 -19.46 4.49
N TYR A 350 11.51 -20.59 4.21
CA TYR A 350 10.46 -20.74 3.21
C TYR A 350 9.43 -21.76 3.69
N GLY A 351 8.27 -21.80 3.08
CA GLY A 351 7.23 -22.76 3.42
C GLY A 351 6.03 -22.55 2.49
N LYS A 352 5.63 -23.61 1.80
CA LYS A 352 4.56 -23.54 0.80
C LYS A 352 3.19 -23.20 1.40
N THR A 353 3.01 -23.47 2.68
CA THR A 353 1.74 -23.25 3.39
C THR A 353 1.87 -22.23 4.52
N THR A 354 3.09 -21.91 4.95
CA THR A 354 3.34 -21.02 6.09
C THR A 354 3.96 -19.68 5.72
N ILE A 355 4.64 -19.56 4.58
CA ILE A 355 5.26 -18.30 4.14
C ILE A 355 4.48 -17.72 2.97
N ASP A 356 3.97 -16.49 3.14
CA ASP A 356 3.05 -15.92 2.17
C ASP A 356 3.75 -15.38 0.92
N LEU A 357 4.76 -14.52 1.07
CA LEU A 357 5.39 -13.84 -0.05
C LEU A 357 6.86 -13.49 0.21
N GLY A 358 7.57 -13.10 -0.84
CA GLY A 358 8.90 -12.52 -0.75
C GLY A 358 8.88 -11.01 -0.75
N ALA A 359 9.82 -10.38 -0.01
CA ALA A 359 10.08 -8.95 -0.10
C ALA A 359 11.60 -8.68 -0.05
N HIS A 360 12.00 -7.52 -0.56
CA HIS A 360 13.42 -7.15 -0.66
C HIS A 360 14.01 -6.78 0.69
N GLY A 361 14.92 -7.61 1.21
CA GLY A 361 15.56 -7.36 2.50
C GLY A 361 17.08 -7.51 2.47
N GLU A 362 17.69 -8.05 1.41
CA GLU A 362 19.14 -8.21 1.39
C GLU A 362 19.84 -6.88 1.16
N ASN A 363 20.45 -6.32 2.22
CA ASN A 363 21.17 -5.05 2.14
C ASN A 363 20.26 -3.87 1.63
N ALA A 364 19.00 -3.86 2.04
CA ALA A 364 18.08 -2.76 1.78
C ALA A 364 18.62 -1.46 2.41
N PHE A 365 18.72 -0.39 1.62
CA PHE A 365 19.35 0.84 2.09
C PHE A 365 18.34 1.71 2.87
N THR A 366 18.68 2.05 4.12
CA THR A 366 17.79 2.74 5.04
C THR A 366 18.54 3.56 6.08
N ILE A 367 17.85 4.12 7.08
CA ILE A 367 18.47 4.77 8.24
C ILE A 367 19.16 3.74 9.14
N THR A 368 20.13 4.20 9.94
CA THR A 368 20.80 3.40 10.97
C THR A 368 20.93 4.19 12.25
N SER A 369 21.05 3.54 13.40
CA SER A 369 21.33 4.20 14.68
C SER A 369 22.60 5.05 14.60
N GLY A 370 22.64 6.13 15.38
CA GLY A 370 23.68 7.15 15.30
C GLY A 370 23.46 8.18 14.18
N SER A 371 22.22 8.34 13.72
CA SER A 371 21.80 9.29 12.67
C SER A 371 22.50 9.05 11.33
N GLY A 372 22.82 7.78 11.02
CA GLY A 372 23.47 7.36 9.79
C GLY A 372 22.49 6.74 8.77
N TYR A 373 23.09 6.32 7.64
CA TYR A 373 22.39 5.61 6.56
C TYR A 373 23.26 4.44 6.11
N GLY A 374 22.63 3.29 5.83
CA GLY A 374 23.37 2.09 5.47
C GLY A 374 22.50 0.97 4.96
N GLY A 375 23.14 -0.13 4.54
CA GLY A 375 22.43 -1.37 4.21
C GLY A 375 21.99 -2.09 5.47
N PHE A 376 20.75 -2.57 5.48
CA PHE A 376 20.17 -3.42 6.49
C PHE A 376 19.68 -4.71 5.84
N GLY A 377 19.71 -5.84 6.55
CA GLY A 377 19.51 -7.13 5.88
C GLY A 377 18.72 -8.15 6.69
N GLY A 378 18.68 -9.35 6.11
CA GLY A 378 17.90 -10.47 6.65
C GLY A 378 16.41 -10.39 6.31
N THR A 379 15.67 -11.36 6.81
CA THR A 379 14.19 -11.33 6.80
C THR A 379 13.68 -10.13 7.59
N SER A 380 14.47 -9.63 8.54
CA SER A 380 14.24 -8.38 9.27
C SER A 380 14.17 -7.14 8.37
N GLY A 381 14.89 -7.14 7.23
CA GLY A 381 14.83 -6.06 6.23
C GLY A 381 13.68 -6.24 5.24
N ALA A 382 13.22 -7.47 5.02
CA ALA A 382 12.12 -7.77 4.11
C ALA A 382 10.74 -7.43 4.70
N THR A 383 10.51 -7.84 5.93
CA THR A 383 9.21 -7.70 6.62
C THR A 383 8.70 -6.26 6.70
N PRO A 384 9.52 -5.24 7.01
CA PRO A 384 9.05 -3.86 7.10
C PRO A 384 8.56 -3.28 5.76
N HIS A 385 8.97 -3.82 4.61
CA HIS A 385 8.39 -3.44 3.32
C HIS A 385 6.91 -3.84 3.25
N VAL A 386 6.56 -5.02 3.77
CA VAL A 386 5.16 -5.49 3.83
C VAL A 386 4.35 -4.66 4.84
N THR A 387 4.94 -4.37 5.99
CA THR A 387 4.30 -3.51 7.01
C THR A 387 4.03 -2.10 6.47
N GLY A 388 5.02 -1.52 5.78
CA GLY A 388 4.86 -0.24 5.08
C GLY A 388 3.79 -0.29 3.98
N ALA A 389 3.70 -1.41 3.25
CA ALA A 389 2.67 -1.63 2.23
C ALA A 389 1.27 -1.66 2.84
N ILE A 390 1.08 -2.37 3.96
CA ILE A 390 -0.20 -2.36 4.69
C ILE A 390 -0.61 -0.92 4.99
N ALA A 391 0.26 -0.15 5.62
CA ALA A 391 -0.01 1.24 5.99
C ALA A 391 -0.25 2.14 4.76
N LEU A 392 0.46 1.90 3.64
CA LEU A 392 0.29 2.65 2.41
C LEU A 392 -1.10 2.41 1.79
N LEU A 393 -1.61 1.18 1.84
CA LEU A 393 -2.95 0.86 1.36
C LEU A 393 -4.04 1.59 2.17
N TYR A 394 -3.89 1.74 3.48
CA TYR A 394 -4.81 2.53 4.30
C TYR A 394 -4.83 4.03 3.93
N SER A 395 -3.78 4.53 3.28
CA SER A 395 -3.72 5.91 2.78
C SER A 395 -4.26 6.10 1.36
N ALA A 396 -4.77 5.05 0.73
CA ALA A 396 -5.36 5.13 -0.60
C ALA A 396 -6.44 6.23 -0.65
N PRO A 397 -6.50 7.06 -1.70
CA PRO A 397 -7.51 8.13 -1.83
C PRO A 397 -8.89 7.54 -2.19
N ASN A 398 -9.37 6.62 -1.36
CA ASN A 398 -10.65 5.93 -1.46
C ASN A 398 -11.45 6.13 -0.18
N THR A 399 -12.44 7.02 -0.22
CA THR A 399 -13.26 7.37 0.95
C THR A 399 -14.09 6.20 1.47
N SER A 400 -14.59 5.34 0.58
CA SER A 400 -15.37 4.17 0.98
C SER A 400 -14.52 3.14 1.73
N PHE A 401 -13.25 2.95 1.32
CA PHE A 401 -12.33 2.12 2.07
C PHE A 401 -11.98 2.75 3.43
N ALA A 402 -11.75 4.07 3.47
CA ALA A 402 -11.48 4.78 4.71
C ALA A 402 -12.66 4.72 5.69
N GLU A 403 -13.90 4.74 5.19
CA GLU A 403 -15.12 4.51 5.98
C GLU A 403 -15.20 3.05 6.48
N LEU A 404 -14.90 2.07 5.62
CA LEU A 404 -14.85 0.66 6.00
C LEU A 404 -13.84 0.42 7.13
N ALA A 405 -12.66 1.03 7.05
CA ALA A 405 -11.60 0.86 8.05
C ALA A 405 -11.99 1.32 9.48
N ILE A 406 -13.03 2.14 9.59
CA ILE A 406 -13.61 2.58 10.87
C ILE A 406 -14.85 1.78 11.23
N SER A 407 -15.74 1.53 10.26
CA SER A 407 -17.04 0.89 10.52
C SER A 407 -16.99 -0.63 10.64
N ASP A 408 -16.04 -1.26 9.96
CA ASP A 408 -15.77 -2.69 9.99
C ASP A 408 -14.26 -2.93 9.86
N PRO A 409 -13.50 -2.71 10.94
CA PRO A 409 -12.03 -2.79 10.94
C PRO A 409 -11.51 -4.17 10.53
N GLU A 410 -12.19 -5.23 10.93
CA GLU A 410 -11.84 -6.62 10.60
C GLU A 410 -11.89 -6.84 9.08
N GLU A 411 -13.00 -6.47 8.44
CA GLU A 411 -13.15 -6.59 6.99
C GLU A 411 -12.12 -5.74 6.23
N ALA A 412 -11.81 -4.54 6.71
CA ALA A 412 -10.78 -3.70 6.12
C ALA A 412 -9.40 -4.38 6.16
N ALA A 413 -9.03 -4.99 7.29
CA ALA A 413 -7.77 -5.74 7.42
C ALA A 413 -7.74 -6.95 6.49
N ARG A 414 -8.83 -7.73 6.40
CA ARG A 414 -8.95 -8.87 5.45
C ARG A 414 -8.78 -8.43 4.01
N ARG A 415 -9.38 -7.31 3.60
CA ARG A 415 -9.24 -6.78 2.24
C ARG A 415 -7.83 -6.33 1.95
N VAL A 416 -7.17 -5.62 2.88
CA VAL A 416 -5.76 -5.20 2.69
C VAL A 416 -4.86 -6.42 2.49
N ARG A 417 -5.03 -7.47 3.31
CA ARG A 417 -4.32 -8.73 3.11
C ARG A 417 -4.56 -9.31 1.70
N GLY A 418 -5.82 -9.36 1.27
CA GLY A 418 -6.18 -9.82 -0.07
C GLY A 418 -5.53 -8.98 -1.18
N TYR A 419 -5.59 -7.64 -1.10
CA TYR A 419 -4.96 -6.77 -2.09
C TYR A 419 -3.45 -6.99 -2.18
N ILE A 420 -2.77 -7.28 -1.09
CA ILE A 420 -1.34 -7.57 -1.10
C ILE A 420 -1.06 -8.95 -1.69
N LEU A 421 -1.70 -10.00 -1.18
CA LEU A 421 -1.34 -11.38 -1.52
C LEU A 421 -1.82 -11.81 -2.91
N ASP A 422 -2.95 -11.29 -3.38
CA ASP A 422 -3.51 -11.62 -4.69
C ASP A 422 -2.84 -10.83 -5.84
N ASN A 423 -2.02 -9.83 -5.53
CA ASN A 423 -1.41 -8.93 -6.52
C ASN A 423 0.12 -8.87 -6.46
N VAL A 424 0.74 -9.94 -6.00
CA VAL A 424 2.20 -10.11 -6.03
C VAL A 424 2.75 -10.21 -7.45
N ASP A 425 4.04 -9.94 -7.63
CA ASP A 425 4.75 -10.27 -8.86
C ASP A 425 5.17 -11.76 -8.82
N PRO A 426 4.69 -12.59 -9.75
CA PRO A 426 5.10 -13.98 -9.82
C PRO A 426 6.62 -14.11 -9.92
N ASN A 427 7.22 -14.93 -9.07
CA ASN A 427 8.67 -15.07 -8.98
C ASN A 427 9.10 -16.55 -8.99
N THR A 428 9.94 -16.91 -9.96
CA THR A 428 10.36 -18.31 -10.17
C THR A 428 11.23 -18.87 -9.05
N SER A 429 11.89 -18.02 -8.24
CA SER A 429 12.74 -18.49 -7.14
C SER A 429 11.94 -18.89 -5.89
N ILE A 430 10.68 -18.43 -5.78
CA ILE A 430 9.79 -18.72 -4.65
C ILE A 430 8.44 -19.33 -5.06
N GLN A 431 8.22 -19.55 -6.34
CA GLN A 431 6.94 -19.99 -6.92
C GLN A 431 6.34 -21.24 -6.25
N ASP A 432 7.18 -22.20 -5.86
CA ASP A 432 6.73 -23.49 -5.30
C ASP A 432 6.98 -23.61 -3.79
N ILE A 433 7.50 -22.57 -3.16
CA ILE A 433 7.98 -22.57 -1.77
C ILE A 433 7.40 -21.45 -0.90
N THR A 434 6.43 -20.71 -1.42
CA THR A 434 5.60 -19.75 -0.67
C THR A 434 4.14 -19.90 -1.10
N THR A 435 3.18 -19.39 -0.31
CA THR A 435 1.74 -19.53 -0.59
C THR A 435 1.34 -18.82 -1.87
N THR A 436 1.87 -17.62 -2.12
CA THR A 436 1.56 -16.81 -3.31
C THR A 436 2.49 -17.12 -4.50
N GLY A 437 3.70 -17.63 -4.25
CA GLY A 437 4.72 -17.81 -5.28
C GLY A 437 5.25 -16.50 -5.85
N GLY A 438 5.11 -15.37 -5.15
CA GLY A 438 5.43 -14.05 -5.67
C GLY A 438 6.07 -13.09 -4.67
N ARG A 439 6.57 -11.99 -5.23
CA ARG A 439 7.18 -10.86 -4.51
C ARG A 439 6.16 -9.74 -4.33
N LEU A 440 6.28 -9.00 -3.22
CA LEU A 440 5.51 -7.79 -2.96
C LEU A 440 5.53 -6.82 -4.15
N ASN A 441 4.35 -6.30 -4.52
CA ASN A 441 4.19 -5.22 -5.47
C ASN A 441 3.22 -4.17 -4.93
N LEU A 442 3.74 -2.99 -4.59
CA LEU A 442 2.96 -1.90 -3.97
C LEU A 442 1.91 -1.33 -4.92
N PHE A 443 2.32 -1.09 -6.18
CA PHE A 443 1.42 -0.46 -7.16
C PHE A 443 0.24 -1.34 -7.50
N LYS A 444 0.44 -2.63 -7.76
CA LYS A 444 -0.64 -3.57 -8.07
C LYS A 444 -1.60 -3.72 -6.90
N SER A 445 -1.08 -3.78 -5.67
CA SER A 445 -1.88 -3.83 -4.45
C SER A 445 -2.77 -2.60 -4.29
N LEU A 446 -2.22 -1.39 -4.43
CA LEU A 446 -2.98 -0.13 -4.41
C LEU A 446 -3.97 -0.05 -5.58
N GLN A 447 -3.57 -0.46 -6.78
CA GLN A 447 -4.45 -0.46 -7.95
C GLN A 447 -5.64 -1.39 -7.76
N ALA A 448 -5.44 -2.56 -7.13
CA ALA A 448 -6.52 -3.50 -6.80
C ALA A 448 -7.54 -2.85 -5.86
N LEU A 449 -7.08 -2.19 -4.79
CA LEU A 449 -7.93 -1.43 -3.88
C LEU A 449 -8.68 -0.31 -4.61
N MET A 450 -8.00 0.48 -5.43
CA MET A 450 -8.61 1.60 -6.15
C MET A 450 -9.65 1.16 -7.20
N ASN A 451 -9.53 -0.06 -7.72
CA ASN A 451 -10.44 -0.65 -8.70
C ASN A 451 -11.53 -1.54 -8.08
N ASP A 452 -11.51 -1.75 -6.76
CA ASP A 452 -12.48 -2.58 -6.08
C ASP A 452 -13.86 -1.91 -6.06
N GLN A 453 -14.72 -2.34 -6.97
CA GLN A 453 -16.09 -1.82 -7.10
C GLN A 453 -16.98 -2.21 -5.92
N THR A 454 -16.59 -3.21 -5.11
CA THR A 454 -17.35 -3.60 -3.92
C THR A 454 -17.17 -2.60 -2.77
N LEU A 455 -16.13 -1.74 -2.86
CA LEU A 455 -15.95 -0.57 -1.99
C LEU A 455 -16.78 0.63 -2.47
N SER A 456 -17.12 0.70 -3.77
CA SER A 456 -18.08 1.70 -4.20
C SER A 456 -19.39 1.38 -3.47
N ILE A 457 -19.88 2.34 -2.70
CA ILE A 457 -21.32 2.41 -2.49
C ILE A 457 -21.84 2.51 -3.93
N ASP A 458 -22.39 1.41 -4.47
CA ASP A 458 -23.24 1.49 -5.66
C ASP A 458 -24.09 2.73 -5.44
N GLU A 459 -24.12 3.67 -6.41
CA GLU A 459 -24.99 4.84 -6.29
C GLU A 459 -26.30 4.33 -5.74
N VAL A 460 -26.52 4.60 -4.46
CA VAL A 460 -27.73 4.12 -3.81
C VAL A 460 -28.79 4.90 -4.52
N THR A 461 -29.35 4.28 -5.53
CA THR A 461 -30.41 4.91 -6.33
C THR A 461 -31.50 5.25 -5.34
N SER A 462 -31.56 6.53 -4.99
CA SER A 462 -32.44 7.09 -3.97
C SER A 462 -33.92 7.03 -4.35
N GLN A 463 -34.26 6.21 -5.34
CA GLN A 463 -35.63 5.91 -5.72
C GLN A 463 -35.70 4.46 -6.23
N PRO A 464 -36.39 3.55 -5.55
CA PRO A 464 -36.94 2.39 -6.26
C PRO A 464 -38.01 2.94 -7.22
N ASN A 465 -37.69 2.96 -8.50
CA ASN A 465 -38.68 3.36 -9.50
C ASN A 465 -39.88 2.38 -9.57
N ASP A 466 -39.97 1.36 -8.73
CA ASP A 466 -40.84 0.22 -8.90
C ASP A 466 -41.76 -0.09 -7.71
N GLY A 467 -42.15 0.92 -6.93
CA GLY A 467 -43.23 0.77 -5.97
C GLY A 467 -42.93 0.01 -4.68
N ILE A 468 -41.65 -0.01 -4.22
CA ILE A 468 -41.31 -0.54 -2.89
C ILE A 468 -41.43 0.57 -1.87
N PHE A 469 -42.30 0.41 -0.89
CA PHE A 469 -42.51 1.38 0.18
C PHE A 469 -42.29 0.73 1.55
N LEU A 470 -41.74 1.52 2.47
CA LEU A 470 -41.60 1.15 3.87
C LEU A 470 -42.70 1.85 4.69
N TYR A 471 -43.56 1.08 5.33
CA TYR A 471 -44.65 1.64 6.13
C TYR A 471 -44.90 0.84 7.45
N PRO A 472 -45.49 1.47 8.46
CA PRO A 472 -45.70 2.91 8.56
C PRO A 472 -44.37 3.64 8.70
N ASN A 473 -44.28 4.84 8.16
CA ASN A 473 -43.15 5.73 8.37
C ASN A 473 -43.67 7.16 8.52
N PRO A 474 -43.66 7.73 9.73
CA PRO A 474 -43.03 7.30 10.99
C PRO A 474 -43.65 6.04 11.62
N ALA A 475 -42.80 5.24 12.30
CA ALA A 475 -43.15 3.97 12.92
C ALA A 475 -42.85 3.92 14.43
N ARG A 476 -43.56 3.02 15.14
CA ARG A 476 -43.30 2.76 16.59
C ARG A 476 -42.65 1.40 16.81
N ASP A 477 -43.29 0.32 16.35
CA ASP A 477 -42.89 -1.04 16.75
C ASP A 477 -42.49 -1.94 15.59
N ILE A 478 -43.15 -1.81 14.44
CA ILE A 478 -42.94 -2.66 13.29
C ILE A 478 -43.00 -1.81 12.01
N ILE A 479 -42.10 -2.07 11.08
CA ILE A 479 -42.12 -1.57 9.73
C ILE A 479 -42.30 -2.73 8.75
N THR A 480 -42.99 -2.51 7.65
CA THR A 480 -43.31 -3.51 6.64
C THR A 480 -42.92 -2.97 5.27
N PHE A 481 -42.37 -3.83 4.43
CA PHE A 481 -42.12 -3.50 3.01
C PHE A 481 -43.36 -3.80 2.20
N GLU A 482 -43.92 -2.81 1.53
CA GLU A 482 -44.89 -2.97 0.47
C GLU A 482 -44.16 -3.28 -0.83
N LEU A 483 -44.34 -4.47 -1.35
CA LEU A 483 -43.60 -5.00 -2.50
C LEU A 483 -44.50 -5.20 -3.68
N PRO A 484 -44.08 -4.83 -4.90
CA PRO A 484 -44.75 -5.24 -6.15
C PRO A 484 -44.78 -6.77 -6.28
N ASN A 485 -45.71 -7.27 -7.11
CA ASN A 485 -45.83 -8.71 -7.40
C ASN A 485 -44.48 -9.29 -7.87
N ASN A 486 -44.06 -10.40 -7.26
CA ASN A 486 -42.82 -11.14 -7.55
C ASN A 486 -41.51 -10.51 -7.08
N VAL A 487 -41.52 -9.40 -6.33
CA VAL A 487 -40.31 -8.83 -5.70
C VAL A 487 -40.13 -9.43 -4.32
N LYS A 488 -38.88 -9.80 -3.97
CA LYS A 488 -38.49 -10.30 -2.65
C LYS A 488 -37.30 -9.53 -2.15
N ILE A 489 -37.26 -9.23 -0.86
CA ILE A 489 -36.09 -8.66 -0.21
C ILE A 489 -35.28 -9.79 0.42
N THR A 490 -34.04 -9.96 -0.03
CA THR A 490 -33.14 -11.01 0.45
C THR A 490 -32.50 -10.63 1.78
N SER A 491 -32.18 -9.35 1.99
CA SER A 491 -31.64 -8.85 3.24
C SER A 491 -32.07 -7.41 3.51
N ALA A 492 -32.13 -7.03 4.79
CA ALA A 492 -32.34 -5.64 5.21
C ALA A 492 -31.53 -5.35 6.46
N SER A 493 -30.92 -4.16 6.54
CA SER A 493 -30.14 -3.70 7.67
C SER A 493 -30.57 -2.29 8.06
N ILE A 494 -30.60 -2.00 9.36
CA ILE A 494 -30.95 -0.68 9.90
C ILE A 494 -29.68 -0.03 10.47
N TYR A 495 -29.46 1.22 10.12
CA TYR A 495 -28.34 2.03 10.58
C TYR A 495 -28.84 3.28 11.29
N THR A 496 -28.12 3.73 12.30
CA THR A 496 -28.29 5.07 12.87
C THR A 496 -27.94 6.14 11.84
N ASN A 497 -28.28 7.38 12.11
CA ASN A 497 -27.86 8.53 11.31
C ASN A 497 -26.33 8.77 11.33
N THR A 498 -25.61 8.13 12.25
CA THR A 498 -24.14 8.13 12.34
C THR A 498 -23.49 6.94 11.64
N GLY A 499 -24.28 6.07 10.98
CA GLY A 499 -23.79 4.93 10.21
C GLY A 499 -23.64 3.61 10.98
N GLN A 500 -23.89 3.61 12.30
CA GLN A 500 -23.82 2.38 13.11
C GLN A 500 -24.96 1.43 12.75
N MET A 501 -24.65 0.18 12.39
CA MET A 501 -25.66 -0.86 12.16
C MET A 501 -26.27 -1.30 13.50
N VAL A 502 -27.59 -1.27 13.59
CA VAL A 502 -28.36 -1.63 14.80
C VAL A 502 -29.22 -2.87 14.63
N GLU A 503 -29.49 -3.30 13.41
CA GLU A 503 -30.27 -4.51 13.12
C GLU A 503 -29.92 -5.04 11.72
N LYS A 504 -29.84 -6.36 11.57
CA LYS A 504 -29.63 -7.03 10.27
C LYS A 504 -30.56 -8.24 10.18
N LEU A 505 -31.30 -8.36 9.08
CA LEU A 505 -32.17 -9.49 8.78
C LEU A 505 -31.81 -10.07 7.41
N GLU A 506 -31.87 -11.38 7.31
CA GLU A 506 -31.61 -12.13 6.08
C GLU A 506 -32.78 -13.08 5.76
N ASN A 507 -32.89 -13.48 4.51
CA ASN A 507 -33.87 -14.44 4.00
C ASN A 507 -35.34 -13.97 4.05
N ASN A 508 -35.78 -13.37 2.93
CA ASN A 508 -37.18 -13.07 2.65
C ASN A 508 -37.81 -12.06 3.63
N VAL A 509 -37.17 -10.90 3.78
CA VAL A 509 -37.59 -9.86 4.72
C VAL A 509 -38.83 -9.15 4.23
N THR A 510 -39.94 -9.29 4.95
CA THR A 510 -41.21 -8.59 4.68
C THR A 510 -41.53 -7.51 5.74
N SER A 511 -41.01 -7.69 6.96
CA SER A 511 -41.22 -6.74 8.05
C SER A 511 -40.05 -6.79 9.04
N ILE A 512 -39.85 -5.71 9.78
CA ILE A 512 -38.78 -5.56 10.78
C ILE A 512 -39.38 -5.04 12.07
N ASN A 513 -39.06 -5.69 13.21
CA ASN A 513 -39.43 -5.21 14.53
C ASN A 513 -38.41 -4.17 14.99
N ILE A 514 -38.85 -2.95 15.25
CA ILE A 514 -38.02 -1.82 15.66
C ILE A 514 -38.37 -1.34 17.09
N SER A 515 -39.14 -2.11 17.84
CA SER A 515 -39.60 -1.71 19.19
C SER A 515 -38.46 -1.40 20.16
N ASN A 516 -37.31 -2.05 19.97
CA ASN A 516 -36.11 -1.86 20.82
C ASN A 516 -35.23 -0.67 20.39
N LEU A 517 -35.55 -0.01 19.27
CA LEU A 517 -34.77 1.15 18.81
C LEU A 517 -35.23 2.41 19.56
N ALA A 518 -34.30 3.31 19.85
CA ALA A 518 -34.59 4.63 20.37
C ALA A 518 -35.36 5.49 19.34
N ASN A 519 -36.08 6.51 19.80
CA ASN A 519 -36.71 7.44 18.90
C ASN A 519 -35.62 8.24 18.11
N GLY A 520 -35.74 8.31 16.79
CA GLY A 520 -34.75 8.95 15.96
C GLY A 520 -34.89 8.65 14.47
N LEU A 521 -33.98 9.21 13.68
CA LEU A 521 -33.87 8.97 12.25
C LEU A 521 -32.91 7.81 12.03
N TYR A 522 -33.33 6.86 11.20
CA TYR A 522 -32.56 5.68 10.78
C TYR A 522 -32.53 5.56 9.28
N ILE A 523 -31.53 4.85 8.77
CA ILE A 523 -31.42 4.45 7.36
C ILE A 523 -31.67 2.95 7.28
N VAL A 524 -32.62 2.53 6.47
CA VAL A 524 -32.89 1.11 6.18
C VAL A 524 -32.31 0.79 4.82
N ARG A 525 -31.29 -0.07 4.77
CA ARG A 525 -30.73 -0.62 3.53
C ARG A 525 -31.34 -1.99 3.27
N TYR A 526 -31.62 -2.31 2.00
CA TYR A 526 -32.18 -3.61 1.63
C TYR A 526 -31.73 -4.04 0.24
N GLN A 527 -31.73 -5.35 0.01
CA GLN A 527 -31.35 -5.98 -1.25
C GLN A 527 -32.53 -6.75 -1.82
N ILE A 528 -32.72 -6.66 -3.13
CA ILE A 528 -33.80 -7.33 -3.88
C ILE A 528 -33.25 -8.59 -4.53
N ASP A 529 -34.03 -9.68 -4.49
CA ASP A 529 -33.67 -10.96 -5.11
C ASP A 529 -33.41 -10.81 -6.62
N GLY A 530 -32.26 -11.31 -7.08
CA GLY A 530 -31.83 -11.23 -8.48
C GLY A 530 -31.27 -9.88 -8.92
N ILE A 531 -31.12 -8.89 -8.02
CA ILE A 531 -30.52 -7.57 -8.30
C ILE A 531 -29.31 -7.38 -7.40
N ASN A 532 -28.15 -7.09 -7.99
CA ASN A 532 -26.90 -6.86 -7.24
C ASN A 532 -26.82 -5.47 -6.57
N SER A 533 -27.79 -4.59 -6.75
CA SER A 533 -27.79 -3.24 -6.17
C SER A 533 -28.44 -3.21 -4.79
N LEU A 534 -27.85 -2.42 -3.87
CA LEU A 534 -28.41 -2.11 -2.56
C LEU A 534 -29.31 -0.87 -2.64
N TYR A 535 -30.48 -0.94 -2.04
CA TYR A 535 -31.44 0.16 -1.95
C TYR A 535 -31.51 0.68 -0.53
N HIS A 536 -31.87 1.95 -0.36
CA HIS A 536 -32.10 2.50 0.98
C HIS A 536 -33.36 3.36 1.03
N THR A 537 -33.88 3.49 2.25
CA THR A 537 -34.96 4.43 2.59
C THR A 537 -34.75 4.94 4.00
N THR A 538 -35.29 6.12 4.28
CA THR A 538 -35.23 6.70 5.63
C THR A 538 -36.39 6.18 6.48
N LEU A 539 -36.15 5.96 7.78
CA LEU A 539 -37.13 5.56 8.77
C LEU A 539 -37.12 6.56 9.93
N LEU A 540 -38.28 7.13 10.24
CA LEU A 540 -38.46 7.92 11.46
C LEU A 540 -39.13 7.05 12.56
N LYS A 541 -38.36 6.66 13.59
CA LYS A 541 -38.85 5.95 14.79
C LYS A 541 -39.41 6.98 15.77
N ARG A 542 -40.62 6.69 16.30
CA ARG A 542 -41.35 7.51 17.31
C ARG A 542 -41.77 6.73 18.51
#